data_86d4aecacf3121607f7d773a16e4867c
#
_entry.id   86d4aecacf3121607f7d773a16e4867c
#
_cell.length_a   1.000
_cell.length_b   1.000
_cell.length_c   1.000
_cell.angle_alpha   90.00
_cell.angle_beta   90.00
_cell.angle_gamma   90.00
#
_symmetry.space_group_name_H-M   'P 1'
#
loop_
_entity.id
_entity.type
_entity.pdbx_description
1 polymer ?
#
loop_
_entity_poly.entity_id
_entity_poly.type
_entity_poly.pdbx_seq_one_letter_code
_entity_poly.pdbx_strand_id
1 'polypeptide(L)'
;MVENDILKKMLVILPTYNESSNIAKMVAAIKSLNSVTAILIIDDNSPDGTGRIADELCRENKDVFAMHREKKLGLGSAYVKGFRFALEKNFDYVCEMDADFSHDPKYLLDFYREIKTHDLVIASRYTRGVSIVDWGLFRLLLSFFANKFVKLVTGMPFTDCMGGFKCFRAELIKDIGPDKIISKGYVFQMEMLYRAFRKGCRIKEVPIVFYNRKLGQSKMDKGEIFESFFLVLYLRFLLGFQAFFYRRKV
;
A
#
# COMPACT_ATOMS: atom_id res chain seq x y z
N MET A 1 22.96 -29.11 -0.67
CA MET A 1 23.53 -27.86 -0.15
C MET A 1 22.34 -26.98 0.18
N VAL A 2 22.01 -26.81 1.46
CA VAL A 2 20.96 -25.86 1.91
C VAL A 2 21.61 -24.50 1.77
N GLU A 3 21.24 -23.75 0.71
CA GLU A 3 21.54 -22.32 0.65
C GLU A 3 21.07 -21.71 1.98
N ASN A 4 21.99 -21.06 2.69
CA ASN A 4 21.65 -20.15 3.79
C ASN A 4 20.73 -19.09 3.22
N ASP A 5 19.42 -19.33 3.27
CA ASP A 5 18.39 -18.36 2.88
C ASP A 5 18.47 -17.24 3.93
N ILE A 6 19.33 -16.25 3.67
CA ILE A 6 19.40 -15.03 4.48
C ILE A 6 17.99 -14.50 4.50
N LEU A 7 17.33 -14.55 5.66
CA LEU A 7 15.96 -14.10 5.84
C LEU A 7 15.83 -12.67 5.33
N LYS A 8 15.15 -12.52 4.20
CA LYS A 8 14.88 -11.23 3.58
C LYS A 8 14.08 -10.35 4.53
N LYS A 9 14.54 -9.12 4.71
CA LYS A 9 13.95 -8.17 5.67
C LYS A 9 12.71 -7.51 5.08
N MET A 10 11.55 -7.71 5.73
CA MET A 10 10.29 -7.10 5.35
C MET A 10 9.92 -5.96 6.31
N LEU A 11 9.60 -4.79 5.77
CA LEU A 11 9.02 -3.66 6.49
C LEU A 11 7.53 -3.56 6.19
N VAL A 12 6.69 -3.43 7.21
CA VAL A 12 5.28 -3.06 7.07
C VAL A 12 5.11 -1.60 7.43
N ILE A 13 4.58 -0.79 6.52
CA ILE A 13 4.28 0.63 6.72
C ILE A 13 2.81 0.78 7.08
N LEU A 14 2.54 1.41 8.21
CA LEU A 14 1.22 1.69 8.76
C LEU A 14 1.00 3.22 8.85
N PRO A 15 0.41 3.86 7.83
CA PRO A 15 -0.02 5.25 7.96
C PRO A 15 -1.18 5.35 8.95
N THR A 16 -1.11 6.32 9.89
CA THR A 16 -2.13 6.50 10.93
C THR A 16 -2.64 7.93 10.98
N TYR A 17 -3.94 8.04 11.21
CA TYR A 17 -4.61 9.27 11.63
C TYR A 17 -5.86 8.91 12.42
N ASN A 18 -5.87 9.18 13.75
CA ASN A 18 -6.93 8.76 14.67
C ASN A 18 -7.14 7.23 14.69
N GLU A 19 -6.08 6.50 15.05
CA GLU A 19 -6.06 5.03 15.13
C GLU A 19 -5.66 4.53 16.54
N SER A 20 -5.83 5.35 17.59
CA SER A 20 -5.44 5.01 18.97
C SER A 20 -6.06 3.70 19.49
N SER A 21 -7.28 3.37 19.04
CA SER A 21 -7.99 2.14 19.42
C SER A 21 -7.45 0.87 18.73
N ASN A 22 -6.72 1.04 17.60
CA ASN A 22 -6.34 -0.04 16.70
C ASN A 22 -4.84 -0.32 16.71
N ILE A 23 -4.00 0.74 16.79
CA ILE A 23 -2.58 0.64 16.44
C ILE A 23 -1.81 -0.37 17.30
N ALA A 24 -2.02 -0.39 18.62
CA ALA A 24 -1.32 -1.34 19.49
C ALA A 24 -1.70 -2.80 19.18
N LYS A 25 -2.99 -3.06 18.93
CA LYS A 25 -3.49 -4.39 18.55
C LYS A 25 -2.96 -4.82 17.18
N MET A 26 -2.90 -3.88 16.23
CA MET A 26 -2.37 -4.12 14.89
C MET A 26 -0.88 -4.51 14.95
N VAL A 27 -0.08 -3.75 15.68
CA VAL A 27 1.34 -4.05 15.89
C VAL A 27 1.51 -5.43 16.52
N ALA A 28 0.74 -5.76 17.57
CA ALA A 28 0.80 -7.08 18.21
C ALA A 28 0.42 -8.21 17.23
N ALA A 29 -0.64 -8.03 16.43
CA ALA A 29 -1.06 -9.00 15.43
C ALA A 29 0.01 -9.22 14.35
N ILE A 30 0.63 -8.16 13.84
CA ILE A 30 1.71 -8.26 12.85
C ILE A 30 2.94 -8.96 13.46
N LYS A 31 3.33 -8.60 14.68
CA LYS A 31 4.48 -9.21 15.38
C LYS A 31 4.29 -10.69 15.69
N SER A 32 3.06 -11.17 15.83
CA SER A 32 2.79 -12.60 15.97
C SER A 32 3.14 -13.42 14.73
N LEU A 33 3.37 -12.76 13.58
CA LEU A 33 3.74 -13.39 12.31
C LEU A 33 5.28 -13.41 12.18
N ASN A 34 5.88 -14.58 12.08
CA ASN A 34 7.33 -14.73 11.98
C ASN A 34 7.94 -14.27 10.62
N SER A 35 7.12 -13.75 9.70
CA SER A 35 7.55 -13.30 8.36
C SER A 35 7.88 -11.81 8.30
N VAL A 36 7.48 -11.02 9.31
CA VAL A 36 7.68 -9.57 9.34
C VAL A 36 8.87 -9.23 10.20
N THR A 37 9.80 -8.43 9.65
CA THR A 37 11.04 -8.07 10.33
C THR A 37 10.91 -6.75 11.08
N ALA A 38 10.12 -5.81 10.56
CA ALA A 38 9.93 -4.49 11.17
C ALA A 38 8.60 -3.83 10.79
N ILE A 39 8.17 -2.89 11.60
CA ILE A 39 6.95 -2.08 11.40
C ILE A 39 7.35 -0.61 11.47
N LEU A 40 6.87 0.19 10.53
CA LEU A 40 6.98 1.65 10.54
C LEU A 40 5.59 2.28 10.68
N ILE A 41 5.32 2.93 11.78
CA ILE A 41 4.11 3.72 12.02
C ILE A 41 4.39 5.15 11.53
N ILE A 42 3.54 5.69 10.65
CA ILE A 42 3.65 7.08 10.18
C ILE A 42 2.40 7.84 10.62
N ASP A 43 2.54 8.61 11.69
CA ASP A 43 1.42 9.35 12.28
C ASP A 43 1.30 10.78 11.72
N ASP A 44 0.09 11.11 11.27
CA ASP A 44 -0.27 12.39 10.65
C ASP A 44 -0.74 13.43 11.69
N ASN A 45 -0.02 13.54 12.82
CA ASN A 45 -0.35 14.43 13.92
C ASN A 45 -1.77 14.14 14.47
N SER A 46 -2.00 12.91 14.84
CA SER A 46 -3.29 12.45 15.36
C SER A 46 -3.63 13.11 16.72
N PRO A 47 -4.79 13.78 16.83
CA PRO A 47 -5.20 14.41 18.09
C PRO A 47 -5.70 13.42 19.17
N ASP A 48 -5.95 12.15 18.81
CA ASP A 48 -6.52 11.12 19.70
C ASP A 48 -5.47 10.36 20.54
N GLY A 49 -4.19 10.75 20.43
CA GLY A 49 -3.09 10.12 21.15
C GLY A 49 -2.44 8.94 20.41
N THR A 50 -2.78 8.68 19.15
CA THR A 50 -2.14 7.63 18.31
C THR A 50 -0.62 7.77 18.30
N GLY A 51 -0.10 8.99 18.09
CA GLY A 51 1.35 9.25 18.08
C GLY A 51 2.05 8.88 19.38
N ARG A 52 1.44 9.18 20.54
CA ARG A 52 1.99 8.79 21.87
C ARG A 52 2.07 7.26 21.98
N ILE A 53 1.01 6.54 21.56
CA ILE A 53 1.02 5.07 21.56
C ILE A 53 2.12 4.52 20.63
N ALA A 54 2.31 5.13 19.47
CA ALA A 54 3.38 4.75 18.55
C ALA A 54 4.77 4.88 19.20
N ASP A 55 5.03 5.97 19.94
CA ASP A 55 6.29 6.17 20.67
C ASP A 55 6.48 5.14 21.79
N GLU A 56 5.42 4.76 22.49
CA GLU A 56 5.45 3.71 23.52
C GLU A 56 5.82 2.36 22.90
N LEU A 57 5.17 2.00 21.76
CA LEU A 57 5.48 0.78 21.04
C LEU A 57 6.93 0.72 20.53
N CYS A 58 7.49 1.86 20.10
CA CYS A 58 8.89 1.95 19.70
C CYS A 58 9.87 1.74 20.86
N ARG A 59 9.54 2.25 22.05
CA ARG A 59 10.38 2.04 23.26
C ARG A 59 10.40 0.58 23.69
N GLU A 60 9.28 -0.12 23.56
CA GLU A 60 9.13 -1.51 23.95
C GLU A 60 9.67 -2.50 22.92
N ASN A 61 9.80 -2.09 21.64
CA ASN A 61 10.12 -2.99 20.52
C ASN A 61 11.17 -2.39 19.59
N LYS A 62 12.33 -3.02 19.52
CA LYS A 62 13.46 -2.58 18.68
C LYS A 62 13.19 -2.61 17.16
N ASP A 63 12.19 -3.36 16.75
CA ASP A 63 11.76 -3.59 15.38
C ASP A 63 10.53 -2.75 14.99
N VAL A 64 10.06 -1.88 15.88
CA VAL A 64 8.98 -0.91 15.62
C VAL A 64 9.57 0.49 15.56
N PHE A 65 9.23 1.22 14.52
CA PHE A 65 9.67 2.61 14.28
C PHE A 65 8.45 3.52 14.21
N ALA A 66 8.58 4.75 14.66
CA ALA A 66 7.56 5.79 14.51
C ALA A 66 8.14 6.99 13.77
N MET A 67 7.31 7.60 12.94
CA MET A 67 7.59 8.83 12.23
C MET A 67 6.39 9.76 12.36
N HIS A 68 6.59 10.93 12.93
CA HIS A 68 5.54 11.94 13.07
C HIS A 68 5.60 12.94 11.93
N ARG A 69 4.43 13.32 11.40
CA ARG A 69 4.29 14.38 10.42
C ARG A 69 3.56 15.56 11.06
N GLU A 70 3.86 16.77 10.64
CA GLU A 70 3.28 18.00 11.22
C GLU A 70 1.75 18.08 11.04
N LYS A 71 1.21 17.48 9.98
CA LYS A 71 -0.22 17.48 9.63
C LYS A 71 -0.57 16.37 8.66
N LYS A 72 -1.87 16.15 8.44
CA LYS A 72 -2.37 15.24 7.42
C LYS A 72 -2.01 15.77 6.01
N LEU A 73 -1.09 15.09 5.33
CA LEU A 73 -0.55 15.47 4.02
C LEU A 73 -0.97 14.51 2.90
N GLY A 74 -1.89 13.59 3.19
CA GLY A 74 -2.38 12.57 2.27
C GLY A 74 -1.63 11.24 2.37
N LEU A 75 -2.33 10.15 2.06
CA LEU A 75 -1.90 8.78 2.20
C LEU A 75 -0.63 8.47 1.37
N GLY A 76 -0.63 8.87 0.09
CA GLY A 76 0.50 8.64 -0.81
C GLY A 76 1.78 9.29 -0.30
N SER A 77 1.70 10.51 0.26
CA SER A 77 2.88 11.18 0.82
C SER A 77 3.42 10.50 2.08
N ALA A 78 2.57 9.78 2.85
CA ALA A 78 3.02 8.95 3.96
C ALA A 78 3.82 7.76 3.43
N TYR A 79 3.27 7.02 2.46
CA TYR A 79 3.98 5.89 1.86
C TYR A 79 5.29 6.29 1.20
N VAL A 80 5.35 7.43 0.51
CA VAL A 80 6.62 7.95 -0.07
C VAL A 80 7.69 8.16 1.00
N LYS A 81 7.33 8.71 2.18
CA LYS A 81 8.26 8.80 3.31
C LYS A 81 8.68 7.43 3.82
N GLY A 82 7.74 6.50 3.94
CA GLY A 82 8.03 5.12 4.35
C GLY A 82 8.93 4.39 3.36
N PHE A 83 8.77 4.61 2.06
CA PHE A 83 9.63 4.05 1.03
C PHE A 83 11.07 4.55 1.13
N ARG A 84 11.27 5.85 1.35
CA ARG A 84 12.61 6.40 1.58
C ARG A 84 13.26 5.77 2.81
N PHE A 85 12.53 5.68 3.92
CA PHE A 85 13.01 5.00 5.12
C PHE A 85 13.40 3.54 4.84
N ALA A 86 12.57 2.80 4.10
CA ALA A 86 12.85 1.41 3.76
C ALA A 86 14.14 1.25 2.95
N LEU A 87 14.35 2.14 1.96
CA LEU A 87 15.56 2.15 1.13
C LEU A 87 16.80 2.52 1.95
N GLU A 88 16.71 3.52 2.80
CA GLU A 88 17.80 3.96 3.70
C GLU A 88 18.22 2.87 4.69
N LYS A 89 17.26 2.11 5.20
CA LYS A 89 17.48 1.00 6.15
C LYS A 89 17.75 -0.35 5.49
N ASN A 90 17.85 -0.40 4.16
CA ASN A 90 18.14 -1.59 3.37
C ASN A 90 17.17 -2.75 3.67
N PHE A 91 15.86 -2.48 3.67
CA PHE A 91 14.83 -3.52 3.65
C PHE A 91 14.73 -4.11 2.25
N ASP A 92 14.48 -5.42 2.16
CA ASP A 92 14.33 -6.13 0.89
C ASP A 92 12.90 -6.04 0.34
N TYR A 93 11.92 -6.07 1.25
CA TYR A 93 10.49 -6.02 0.93
C TYR A 93 9.79 -4.93 1.73
N VAL A 94 8.84 -4.26 1.13
CA VAL A 94 8.09 -3.16 1.74
C VAL A 94 6.61 -3.37 1.52
N CYS A 95 5.86 -3.55 2.60
CA CYS A 95 4.41 -3.70 2.57
C CYS A 95 3.70 -2.40 2.96
N GLU A 96 2.68 -2.05 2.21
CA GLU A 96 1.68 -1.05 2.52
C GLU A 96 0.48 -1.72 3.16
N MET A 97 -0.01 -1.21 4.28
CA MET A 97 -1.15 -1.78 5.00
C MET A 97 -1.87 -0.71 5.81
N ASP A 98 -3.21 -0.76 5.87
CA ASP A 98 -4.01 0.10 6.74
C ASP A 98 -3.98 -0.41 8.20
N ALA A 99 -4.08 0.50 9.18
CA ALA A 99 -4.01 0.18 10.59
C ALA A 99 -5.37 -0.18 11.24
N ASP A 100 -6.48 -0.18 10.48
CA ASP A 100 -7.86 -0.29 10.97
C ASP A 100 -8.49 -1.69 10.90
N PHE A 101 -7.67 -2.72 10.69
CA PHE A 101 -8.07 -4.11 10.50
C PHE A 101 -8.97 -4.38 9.26
N SER A 102 -9.10 -3.43 8.34
CA SER A 102 -9.71 -3.71 7.02
C SER A 102 -8.87 -4.72 6.24
N HIS A 103 -7.57 -4.69 6.44
CA HIS A 103 -6.60 -5.65 5.96
C HIS A 103 -6.21 -6.60 7.09
N ASP A 104 -6.54 -7.89 6.96
CA ASP A 104 -6.15 -8.89 7.97
C ASP A 104 -4.63 -9.17 7.85
N PRO A 105 -3.85 -8.97 8.93
CA PRO A 105 -2.40 -9.20 8.93
C PRO A 105 -1.96 -10.58 8.46
N LYS A 106 -2.80 -11.61 8.61
CA LYS A 106 -2.46 -12.99 8.18
C LYS A 106 -2.02 -13.08 6.72
N TYR A 107 -2.53 -12.21 5.83
CA TYR A 107 -2.15 -12.20 4.41
C TYR A 107 -0.71 -11.75 4.17
N LEU A 108 -0.03 -11.14 5.16
CA LEU A 108 1.40 -10.86 5.08
C LEU A 108 2.24 -12.14 4.89
N LEU A 109 1.76 -13.30 5.38
CA LEU A 109 2.41 -14.59 5.15
C LEU A 109 2.36 -15.00 3.67
N ASP A 110 1.21 -14.79 3.02
CA ASP A 110 1.06 -15.06 1.59
C ASP A 110 1.89 -14.08 0.77
N PHE A 111 1.91 -12.80 1.16
CA PHE A 111 2.73 -11.78 0.52
C PHE A 111 4.22 -12.13 0.61
N TYR A 112 4.69 -12.57 1.77
CA TYR A 112 6.09 -12.97 1.96
C TYR A 112 6.48 -14.16 1.09
N ARG A 113 5.57 -15.11 0.85
CA ARG A 113 5.81 -16.24 -0.06
C ARG A 113 5.89 -15.77 -1.51
N GLU A 114 4.91 -15.00 -1.96
CA GLU A 114 4.78 -14.60 -3.35
C GLU A 114 5.83 -13.56 -3.78
N ILE A 115 6.25 -12.66 -2.89
CA ILE A 115 7.24 -11.62 -3.22
C ILE A 115 8.63 -12.20 -3.51
N LYS A 116 8.92 -13.44 -3.10
CA LYS A 116 10.18 -14.11 -3.41
C LYS A 116 10.37 -14.31 -4.93
N THR A 117 9.28 -14.47 -5.66
CA THR A 117 9.29 -14.75 -7.12
C THR A 117 8.68 -13.65 -7.97
N HIS A 118 8.01 -12.66 -7.34
CA HIS A 118 7.38 -11.51 -8.00
C HIS A 118 8.02 -10.20 -7.55
N ASP A 119 7.83 -9.15 -8.32
CA ASP A 119 8.39 -7.83 -8.04
C ASP A 119 7.40 -6.95 -7.26
N LEU A 120 6.10 -7.27 -7.39
CA LEU A 120 4.99 -6.66 -6.67
C LEU A 120 3.92 -7.70 -6.38
N VAL A 121 3.42 -7.72 -5.16
CA VAL A 121 2.23 -8.49 -4.75
C VAL A 121 1.14 -7.53 -4.34
N ILE A 122 -0.06 -7.70 -4.87
CA ILE A 122 -1.23 -6.88 -4.55
C ILE A 122 -2.35 -7.73 -3.98
N ALA A 123 -2.99 -7.25 -2.94
CA ALA A 123 -4.23 -7.83 -2.45
C ALA A 123 -5.38 -7.52 -3.41
N SER A 124 -6.23 -8.50 -3.66
CA SER A 124 -7.42 -8.30 -4.48
C SER A 124 -8.68 -8.77 -3.76
N ARG A 125 -9.66 -7.89 -3.75
CA ARG A 125 -11.02 -8.12 -3.23
C ARG A 125 -11.93 -8.78 -4.27
N TYR A 126 -11.45 -8.97 -5.51
CA TYR A 126 -12.28 -9.35 -6.65
C TYR A 126 -11.77 -10.57 -7.43
N THR A 127 -10.61 -11.11 -7.11
CA THR A 127 -10.00 -12.25 -7.86
C THR A 127 -10.84 -13.52 -7.82
N ARG A 128 -11.53 -13.78 -6.71
CA ARG A 128 -12.44 -14.96 -6.53
C ARG A 128 -13.91 -14.57 -6.38
N GLY A 129 -14.34 -13.52 -7.09
CA GLY A 129 -15.62 -12.86 -6.84
C GLY A 129 -15.47 -11.73 -5.81
N VAL A 130 -16.59 -11.16 -5.38
CA VAL A 130 -16.59 -10.06 -4.40
C VAL A 130 -16.34 -10.61 -3.00
N SER A 131 -15.20 -10.29 -2.40
CA SER A 131 -14.79 -10.72 -1.06
C SER A 131 -14.70 -9.52 -0.11
N ILE A 132 -15.82 -8.81 0.05
CA ILE A 132 -15.95 -7.60 0.88
C ILE A 132 -17.11 -7.80 1.86
N VAL A 133 -16.83 -7.56 3.14
CA VAL A 133 -17.79 -7.70 4.23
C VAL A 133 -18.22 -6.33 4.73
N ASP A 134 -19.53 -6.16 4.98
CA ASP A 134 -20.15 -4.98 5.60
C ASP A 134 -19.99 -3.65 4.82
N TRP A 135 -19.89 -3.70 3.48
CA TRP A 135 -20.02 -2.49 2.65
C TRP A 135 -21.47 -2.32 2.18
N GLY A 136 -21.93 -1.06 2.22
CA GLY A 136 -23.19 -0.71 1.56
C GLY A 136 -23.08 -0.86 0.04
N LEU A 137 -24.21 -1.22 -0.61
CA LEU A 137 -24.27 -1.49 -2.05
C LEU A 137 -23.69 -0.35 -2.90
N PHE A 138 -23.99 0.90 -2.55
CA PHE A 138 -23.48 2.07 -3.28
C PHE A 138 -21.94 2.13 -3.30
N ARG A 139 -21.30 1.91 -2.15
CA ARG A 139 -19.83 1.89 -2.02
C ARG A 139 -19.22 0.73 -2.82
N LEU A 140 -19.87 -0.42 -2.80
CA LEU A 140 -19.45 -1.60 -3.57
C LEU A 140 -19.50 -1.32 -5.06
N LEU A 141 -20.62 -0.80 -5.58
CA LEU A 141 -20.76 -0.42 -6.98
C LEU A 141 -19.75 0.64 -7.40
N LEU A 142 -19.56 1.68 -6.58
CA LEU A 142 -18.56 2.73 -6.85
C LEU A 142 -17.16 2.14 -6.99
N SER A 143 -16.75 1.28 -6.05
CA SER A 143 -15.45 0.61 -6.10
C SER A 143 -15.30 -0.30 -7.34
N PHE A 144 -16.33 -1.03 -7.69
CA PHE A 144 -16.35 -1.91 -8.86
C PHE A 144 -16.20 -1.10 -10.18
N PHE A 145 -16.99 -0.04 -10.33
CA PHE A 145 -16.92 0.82 -11.52
C PHE A 145 -15.60 1.58 -11.57
N ALA A 146 -15.05 2.06 -10.45
CA ALA A 146 -13.74 2.69 -10.39
C ALA A 146 -12.64 1.74 -10.89
N ASN A 147 -12.64 0.49 -10.46
CA ASN A 147 -11.69 -0.51 -10.95
C ASN A 147 -11.87 -0.79 -12.45
N LYS A 148 -13.10 -0.91 -12.94
CA LYS A 148 -13.38 -1.07 -14.38
C LYS A 148 -12.87 0.12 -15.21
N PHE A 149 -13.13 1.35 -14.72
CA PHE A 149 -12.64 2.56 -15.36
C PHE A 149 -11.11 2.59 -15.43
N VAL A 150 -10.43 2.33 -14.31
CA VAL A 150 -8.96 2.27 -14.27
C VAL A 150 -8.43 1.23 -15.25
N LYS A 151 -8.99 0.02 -15.30
CA LYS A 151 -8.61 -1.02 -16.26
C LYS A 151 -8.76 -0.56 -17.71
N LEU A 152 -9.91 0.04 -18.04
CA LEU A 152 -10.18 0.54 -19.39
C LEU A 152 -9.17 1.61 -19.82
N VAL A 153 -8.90 2.58 -18.94
CA VAL A 153 -8.00 3.69 -19.23
C VAL A 153 -6.53 3.25 -19.31
N THR A 154 -6.09 2.41 -18.36
CA THR A 154 -4.67 2.05 -18.23
C THR A 154 -4.27 0.81 -19.01
N GLY A 155 -5.22 -0.07 -19.36
CA GLY A 155 -4.96 -1.37 -19.97
C GLY A 155 -4.40 -2.41 -18.99
N MET A 156 -4.43 -2.15 -17.67
CA MET A 156 -3.96 -3.11 -16.66
C MET A 156 -4.90 -4.33 -16.58
N PRO A 157 -4.36 -5.56 -16.49
CA PRO A 157 -5.18 -6.78 -16.46
C PRO A 157 -5.74 -7.11 -15.05
N PHE A 158 -5.34 -6.37 -14.01
CA PHE A 158 -5.62 -6.69 -12.61
C PHE A 158 -7.09 -6.47 -12.24
N THR A 159 -7.56 -7.24 -11.25
CA THR A 159 -8.96 -7.19 -10.79
C THR A 159 -9.17 -6.10 -9.75
N ASP A 160 -8.14 -5.75 -8.96
CA ASP A 160 -8.18 -4.70 -7.96
C ASP A 160 -7.01 -3.72 -8.10
N CYS A 161 -7.23 -2.65 -8.85
CA CYS A 161 -6.20 -1.65 -9.12
C CYS A 161 -6.08 -0.58 -8.03
N MET A 162 -7.08 -0.48 -7.14
CA MET A 162 -7.20 0.60 -6.15
C MET A 162 -6.96 0.15 -4.71
N GLY A 163 -6.71 -1.14 -4.48
CA GLY A 163 -6.46 -1.69 -3.16
C GLY A 163 -5.19 -1.12 -2.52
N GLY A 164 -5.23 -0.84 -1.21
CA GLY A 164 -4.11 -0.25 -0.44
C GLY A 164 -3.16 -1.27 0.17
N PHE A 165 -3.42 -2.56 0.03
CA PHE A 165 -2.59 -3.61 0.61
C PHE A 165 -1.70 -4.22 -0.47
N LYS A 166 -0.41 -3.87 -0.44
CA LYS A 166 0.58 -4.26 -1.45
C LYS A 166 1.93 -4.56 -0.80
N CYS A 167 2.72 -5.41 -1.44
CA CYS A 167 4.10 -5.66 -1.05
C CYS A 167 5.01 -5.52 -2.28
N PHE A 168 6.04 -4.71 -2.15
CA PHE A 168 7.00 -4.37 -3.19
C PHE A 168 8.37 -4.95 -2.86
N ARG A 169 9.12 -5.36 -3.87
CA ARG A 169 10.58 -5.42 -3.74
C ARG A 169 11.13 -4.01 -3.61
N ALA A 170 12.12 -3.82 -2.76
CA ALA A 170 12.75 -2.52 -2.57
C ALA A 170 13.41 -1.99 -3.86
N GLU A 171 13.96 -2.90 -4.67
CA GLU A 171 14.53 -2.55 -5.98
C GLU A 171 13.48 -1.91 -6.89
N LEU A 172 12.24 -2.42 -6.91
CA LEU A 172 11.16 -1.83 -7.70
C LEU A 172 10.83 -0.41 -7.22
N ILE A 173 10.78 -0.18 -5.90
CA ILE A 173 10.56 1.15 -5.32
C ILE A 173 11.69 2.11 -5.75
N LYS A 174 12.94 1.67 -5.68
CA LYS A 174 14.11 2.42 -6.13
C LYS A 174 14.02 2.75 -7.62
N ASP A 175 13.63 1.81 -8.45
CA ASP A 175 13.50 1.97 -9.91
C ASP A 175 12.35 2.89 -10.31
N ILE A 176 11.24 2.87 -9.58
CA ILE A 176 10.13 3.83 -9.76
C ILE A 176 10.60 5.24 -9.39
N GLY A 177 11.38 5.35 -8.32
CA GLY A 177 11.87 6.58 -7.73
C GLY A 177 10.79 7.28 -6.91
N PRO A 178 10.89 7.28 -5.56
CA PRO A 178 9.90 7.92 -4.69
C PRO A 178 9.63 9.38 -5.02
N ASP A 179 10.64 10.10 -5.54
CA ASP A 179 10.53 11.51 -5.91
C ASP A 179 9.75 11.77 -7.22
N LYS A 180 9.52 10.72 -8.01
CA LYS A 180 8.75 10.79 -9.26
C LYS A 180 7.26 10.53 -9.07
N ILE A 181 6.85 10.18 -7.86
CA ILE A 181 5.45 9.91 -7.52
C ILE A 181 4.73 11.25 -7.34
N ILE A 182 3.63 11.42 -8.04
CA ILE A 182 2.88 12.68 -8.09
C ILE A 182 1.58 12.64 -7.26
N SER A 183 1.02 11.44 -7.05
CA SER A 183 -0.25 11.26 -6.32
C SER A 183 -0.05 11.37 -4.82
N LYS A 184 -0.87 12.17 -4.15
CA LYS A 184 -0.83 12.35 -2.69
C LYS A 184 -1.94 11.60 -1.95
N GLY A 185 -3.09 11.39 -2.61
CA GLY A 185 -4.28 10.74 -2.06
C GLY A 185 -4.35 9.24 -2.40
N TYR A 186 -5.57 8.71 -2.48
CA TYR A 186 -5.83 7.28 -2.75
C TYR A 186 -5.38 6.81 -4.14
N VAL A 187 -5.30 7.71 -5.14
CA VAL A 187 -4.80 7.38 -6.48
C VAL A 187 -3.34 6.93 -6.48
N PHE A 188 -2.59 7.28 -5.44
CA PHE A 188 -1.24 6.76 -5.22
C PHE A 188 -1.18 5.23 -5.40
N GLN A 189 -2.17 4.51 -4.90
CA GLN A 189 -2.23 3.06 -5.00
C GLN A 189 -2.29 2.56 -6.45
N MET A 190 -3.05 3.26 -7.29
CA MET A 190 -3.14 2.98 -8.72
C MET A 190 -1.85 3.43 -9.45
N GLU A 191 -1.32 4.61 -9.10
CA GLU A 191 -0.07 5.10 -9.71
C GLU A 191 1.08 4.11 -9.53
N MET A 192 1.30 3.60 -8.32
CA MET A 192 2.35 2.63 -8.02
C MET A 192 2.18 1.35 -8.83
N LEU A 193 0.95 0.80 -8.88
CA LEU A 193 0.65 -0.38 -9.67
C LEU A 193 0.87 -0.14 -11.16
N TYR A 194 0.42 1.01 -11.68
CA TYR A 194 0.55 1.35 -13.09
C TYR A 194 2.02 1.55 -13.49
N ARG A 195 2.83 2.21 -12.66
CA ARG A 195 4.27 2.34 -12.90
C ARG A 195 4.98 0.99 -12.93
N ALA A 196 4.66 0.08 -12.01
CA ALA A 196 5.19 -1.27 -11.99
C ALA A 196 4.77 -2.06 -13.26
N PHE A 197 3.50 -2.00 -13.63
CA PHE A 197 2.98 -2.62 -14.85
C PHE A 197 3.67 -2.11 -16.11
N ARG A 198 3.87 -0.79 -16.23
CA ARG A 198 4.56 -0.18 -17.38
C ARG A 198 6.03 -0.56 -17.48
N LYS A 199 6.67 -0.91 -16.39
CA LYS A 199 8.04 -1.45 -16.36
C LYS A 199 8.12 -2.94 -16.71
N GLY A 200 6.99 -3.62 -16.92
CA GLY A 200 6.95 -5.06 -17.22
C GLY A 200 7.26 -5.94 -16.01
N CYS A 201 7.04 -5.42 -14.79
CA CYS A 201 7.27 -6.18 -13.56
C CYS A 201 6.33 -7.39 -13.45
N ARG A 202 6.82 -8.44 -12.78
CA ARG A 202 6.03 -9.61 -12.42
C ARG A 202 5.14 -9.26 -11.23
N ILE A 203 3.84 -9.17 -11.49
CA ILE A 203 2.85 -8.74 -10.49
C ILE A 203 1.91 -9.89 -10.17
N LYS A 204 1.72 -10.17 -8.88
CA LYS A 204 0.82 -11.23 -8.39
C LYS A 204 -0.37 -10.63 -7.67
N GLU A 205 -1.58 -11.09 -8.00
CA GLU A 205 -2.77 -10.83 -7.18
C GLU A 205 -2.97 -11.96 -6.17
N VAL A 206 -3.14 -11.60 -4.90
CA VAL A 206 -3.50 -12.50 -3.80
C VAL A 206 -4.93 -12.20 -3.37
N PRO A 207 -5.85 -13.18 -3.39
CA PRO A 207 -7.22 -12.97 -2.95
C PRO A 207 -7.26 -12.73 -1.44
N ILE A 208 -7.98 -11.69 -1.02
CA ILE A 208 -8.20 -11.39 0.39
C ILE A 208 -9.70 -11.22 0.68
N VAL A 209 -10.08 -11.39 1.93
CA VAL A 209 -11.35 -10.88 2.46
C VAL A 209 -11.11 -9.52 3.07
N PHE A 210 -11.81 -8.52 2.59
CA PHE A 210 -11.73 -7.15 3.09
C PHE A 210 -12.90 -6.87 4.03
N TYR A 211 -12.62 -6.40 5.23
CA TYR A 211 -13.63 -6.06 6.21
C TYR A 211 -13.87 -4.56 6.25
N ASN A 212 -15.13 -4.15 6.42
CA ASN A 212 -15.38 -2.75 6.73
C ASN A 212 -14.74 -2.44 8.10
N ARG A 213 -14.12 -1.27 8.22
CA ARG A 213 -13.56 -0.85 9.51
C ARG A 213 -14.63 -0.88 10.61
N LYS A 214 -14.29 -1.47 11.76
CA LYS A 214 -15.20 -1.58 12.90
C LYS A 214 -15.27 -0.30 13.74
N LEU A 215 -14.18 0.49 13.72
CA LEU A 215 -14.00 1.73 14.48
C LEU A 215 -13.48 2.82 13.53
N GLY A 216 -13.92 4.06 13.74
CA GLY A 216 -13.52 5.22 12.95
C GLY A 216 -14.44 5.55 11.77
N GLN A 217 -14.29 6.74 11.20
CA GLN A 217 -15.10 7.23 10.06
C GLN A 217 -14.32 7.11 8.74
N SER A 218 -15.04 6.95 7.62
CA SER A 218 -14.44 6.99 6.28
C SER A 218 -13.83 8.36 6.04
N LYS A 219 -12.55 8.40 5.66
CA LYS A 219 -11.76 9.63 5.48
C LYS A 219 -11.77 10.12 4.03
N MET A 220 -12.55 9.50 3.14
CA MET A 220 -12.60 9.84 1.71
C MET A 220 -13.65 10.91 1.45
N ASP A 221 -13.24 12.05 0.88
CA ASP A 221 -14.12 13.13 0.48
C ASP A 221 -14.58 12.98 -0.99
N LYS A 222 -15.75 13.56 -1.33
CA LYS A 222 -16.28 13.56 -2.71
C LYS A 222 -15.33 14.24 -3.70
N GLY A 223 -14.61 15.28 -3.27
CA GLY A 223 -13.60 15.96 -4.06
C GLY A 223 -12.45 15.04 -4.47
N GLU A 224 -12.00 14.15 -3.59
CA GLU A 224 -10.94 13.18 -3.87
C GLU A 224 -11.35 12.18 -4.98
N ILE A 225 -12.63 11.86 -5.13
CA ILE A 225 -13.12 10.99 -6.21
C ILE A 225 -12.96 11.66 -7.58
N PHE A 226 -13.35 12.92 -7.70
CA PHE A 226 -13.20 13.67 -8.95
C PHE A 226 -11.73 13.91 -9.30
N GLU A 227 -10.91 14.31 -8.33
CA GLU A 227 -9.47 14.47 -8.52
C GLU A 227 -8.84 13.15 -9.00
N SER A 228 -9.26 12.04 -8.41
CA SER A 228 -8.83 10.68 -8.77
C SER A 228 -9.10 10.36 -10.23
N PHE A 229 -10.27 10.71 -10.73
CA PHE A 229 -10.66 10.45 -12.11
C PHE A 229 -9.73 11.17 -13.11
N PHE A 230 -9.51 12.48 -12.92
CA PHE A 230 -8.63 13.25 -13.79
C PHE A 230 -7.16 12.81 -13.68
N LEU A 231 -6.73 12.44 -12.48
CA LEU A 231 -5.35 12.01 -12.27
C LEU A 231 -5.08 10.66 -12.94
N VAL A 232 -6.04 9.75 -13.01
CA VAL A 232 -5.93 8.49 -13.78
C VAL A 232 -5.69 8.77 -15.26
N LEU A 233 -6.46 9.69 -15.85
CA LEU A 233 -6.29 10.10 -17.25
C LEU A 233 -4.93 10.78 -17.47
N TYR A 234 -4.55 11.69 -16.59
CA TYR A 234 -3.26 12.36 -16.65
C TYR A 234 -2.07 11.39 -16.57
N LEU A 235 -2.11 10.44 -15.64
CA LEU A 235 -1.09 9.41 -15.51
C LEU A 235 -1.00 8.52 -16.76
N ARG A 236 -2.14 8.19 -17.37
CA ARG A 236 -2.15 7.44 -18.63
C ARG A 236 -1.45 8.21 -19.75
N PHE A 237 -1.71 9.51 -19.86
CA PHE A 237 -1.04 10.38 -20.81
C PHE A 237 0.46 10.49 -20.50
N LEU A 238 0.81 10.91 -19.30
CA LEU A 238 2.19 11.15 -18.87
C LEU A 238 3.08 9.91 -19.07
N LEU A 239 2.66 8.76 -18.55
CA LEU A 239 3.42 7.53 -18.64
C LEU A 239 3.29 6.85 -20.02
N GLY A 240 2.22 7.12 -20.76
CA GLY A 240 2.04 6.69 -22.13
C GLY A 240 3.05 7.35 -23.09
N PHE A 241 3.23 8.66 -22.97
CA PHE A 241 4.22 9.42 -23.77
C PHE A 241 5.65 8.98 -23.49
N GLN A 242 6.02 8.75 -22.24
CA GLN A 242 7.37 8.30 -21.88
C GLN A 242 7.75 6.98 -22.58
N ALA A 243 6.82 6.04 -22.74
CA ALA A 243 7.10 4.79 -23.44
C ALA A 243 7.23 4.94 -24.96
N PHE A 244 6.56 5.91 -25.55
CA PHE A 244 6.68 6.19 -26.99
C PHE A 244 8.09 6.71 -27.33
N PHE A 245 8.67 7.54 -26.51
CA PHE A 245 10.04 8.04 -26.69
C PHE A 245 11.12 7.00 -26.35
N TYR A 246 10.85 6.07 -25.40
CA TYR A 246 11.82 5.03 -25.07
C TYR A 246 11.92 3.95 -26.17
N ARG A 247 10.81 3.60 -26.83
CA ARG A 247 10.81 2.67 -27.99
C ARG A 247 11.48 3.23 -29.25
N ARG A 248 11.71 4.53 -29.33
CA ARG A 248 12.42 5.16 -30.46
C ARG A 248 13.94 5.29 -30.26
N LYS A 249 14.45 4.88 -29.09
CA LYS A 249 15.90 4.95 -28.76
C LYS A 249 16.57 3.56 -28.69
N VAL A 250 15.84 2.50 -29.02
CA VAL A 250 16.32 1.14 -29.29
C VAL A 250 15.95 0.82 -30.76
#